data_46849c68e65f165cbe83253af736e851
#
_entry.id   46849c68e65f165cbe83253af736e851
#
_cell.length_a   1.000
_cell.length_b   1.000
_cell.length_c   1.000
_cell.angle_alpha   90.00
_cell.angle_beta   90.00
_cell.angle_gamma   90.00
#
_symmetry.space_group_name_H-M   'P 1'
#
loop_
_entity.id
_entity.type
_entity.pdbx_description
1 polymer ?
#
loop_
_entity_poly.entity_id
_entity_poly.type
_entity_poly.pdbx_seq_one_letter_code
_entity_poly.pdbx_strand_id
1 'polypeptide(L)' 'MKIAVLFFGATADAVGARELELAASAKTAAKSLIDQLSKDHPALAKHKLLIAVNEEYADPDTILNDGDELALFTAVSGG' A
#
# COMPACT_ATOMS: atom_id res chain seq x y z
N MET A 1 10.47 9.20 7.96
CA MET A 1 10.99 8.08 7.15
C MET A 1 10.36 8.07 5.77
N LYS A 2 11.02 7.47 4.81
CA LYS A 2 10.52 7.35 3.45
C LYS A 2 10.13 5.93 3.15
N ILE A 3 8.95 5.76 2.54
CA ILE A 3 8.42 4.46 2.17
C ILE A 3 8.11 4.48 0.68
N ALA A 4 8.63 3.50 -0.05
CA ALA A 4 8.28 3.31 -1.44
C ALA A 4 6.99 2.48 -1.49
N VAL A 5 5.95 3.00 -2.12
CA VAL A 5 4.68 2.28 -2.26
C VAL A 5 4.52 1.87 -3.71
N LEU A 6 4.38 0.57 -3.94
CA LEU A 6 4.19 0.00 -5.26
C LEU A 6 2.73 -0.42 -5.44
N PHE A 7 2.20 -0.16 -6.62
CA PHE A 7 0.82 -0.48 -6.95
C PHE A 7 0.80 -1.47 -8.12
N PHE A 8 0.06 -2.55 -7.96
CA PHE A 8 -0.06 -3.59 -8.96
C PHE A 8 -1.51 -3.78 -9.39
N GLY A 9 -1.74 -4.01 -10.68
CA GLY A 9 -3.06 -4.30 -11.21
C GLY A 9 -4.06 -3.18 -10.95
N ALA A 10 -5.21 -3.53 -10.37
CA ALA A 10 -6.29 -2.57 -10.13
C ALA A 10 -5.88 -1.43 -9.20
N THR A 11 -4.91 -1.64 -8.30
CA THR A 11 -4.45 -0.57 -7.42
C THR A 11 -3.70 0.51 -8.20
N ALA A 12 -2.92 0.12 -9.20
CA ALA A 12 -2.23 1.08 -10.05
C ALA A 12 -3.24 1.94 -10.83
N ASP A 13 -4.30 1.32 -11.32
CA ASP A 13 -5.35 2.05 -12.04
C ASP A 13 -6.08 3.01 -11.10
N ALA A 14 -6.35 2.59 -9.88
CA ALA A 14 -7.05 3.41 -8.90
C ALA A 14 -6.25 4.66 -8.50
N VAL A 15 -4.95 4.53 -8.41
CA VAL A 15 -4.06 5.62 -7.99
C VAL A 15 -3.58 6.45 -9.19
N GLY A 16 -3.46 5.82 -10.35
CA GLY A 16 -2.92 6.47 -11.53
C GLY A 16 -1.40 6.49 -11.57
N ALA A 17 -0.76 5.62 -10.79
CA ALA A 17 0.69 5.51 -10.74
C ALA A 17 1.08 4.10 -10.34
N ARG A 18 2.27 3.69 -10.70
CA ARG A 18 2.79 2.37 -10.30
C ARG A 18 3.65 2.43 -9.05
N GLU A 19 4.14 3.60 -8.73
CA GLU A 19 4.99 3.80 -7.56
C GLU A 19 4.83 5.22 -7.05
N LEU A 20 4.81 5.36 -5.74
CA LEU A 20 4.86 6.64 -5.06
C LEU A 20 5.83 6.53 -3.89
N GLU A 21 6.50 7.64 -3.56
CA GLU A 21 7.30 7.72 -2.36
C GLU A 21 6.53 8.55 -1.34
N LEU A 22 6.32 8.00 -0.16
CA LEU A 22 5.59 8.67 0.90
C LEU A 22 6.50 8.92 2.10
N ALA A 23 6.31 10.07 2.73
CA ALA A 23 6.94 10.36 4.01
C ALA A 23 6.01 9.90 5.13
N ALA A 24 6.56 9.32 6.15
CA ALA A 24 5.80 8.87 7.31
C ALA A 24 6.62 9.03 8.58
N SER A 25 5.92 9.11 9.71
CA SER A 25 6.56 9.15 11.01
C SER A 25 7.10 7.77 11.38
N ALA A 26 8.10 7.74 12.25
CA ALA A 26 8.59 6.48 12.78
C ALA A 26 7.46 5.69 13.44
N LYS A 27 7.54 4.37 13.36
CA LYS A 27 6.55 3.45 13.94
C LYS A 27 5.15 3.53 13.30
N THR A 28 5.07 4.01 12.08
CA THR A 28 3.81 4.03 11.34
C THR A 28 3.48 2.62 10.86
N ALA A 29 2.24 2.19 11.09
CA ALA A 29 1.76 0.91 10.58
C ALA A 29 1.36 1.04 9.11
N ALA A 30 1.45 -0.07 8.38
CA ALA A 30 1.06 -0.08 6.97
C ALA A 30 -0.37 0.42 6.76
N LYS A 31 -1.30 0.05 7.63
CA LYS A 31 -2.70 0.47 7.51
C LYS A 31 -2.87 1.99 7.53
N SER A 32 -2.00 2.70 8.26
CA SER A 32 -2.09 4.16 8.33
C SER A 32 -1.79 4.79 6.97
N LEU A 33 -0.80 4.27 6.25
CA LEU A 33 -0.51 4.72 4.89
C LEU A 33 -1.61 4.34 3.92
N ILE A 34 -2.17 3.15 4.06
CA ILE A 34 -3.27 2.68 3.21
C ILE A 34 -4.49 3.59 3.41
N ASP A 35 -4.81 3.94 4.66
CA ASP A 35 -5.92 4.83 4.96
C ASP A 35 -5.71 6.21 4.32
N GLN A 36 -4.49 6.74 4.41
CA GLN A 36 -4.15 8.01 3.79
C GLN A 36 -4.29 7.95 2.28
N LEU A 37 -3.78 6.89 1.66
CA LEU A 37 -3.88 6.69 0.23
C LEU A 37 -5.34 6.54 -0.21
N SER A 38 -6.16 5.85 0.57
CA SER A 38 -7.58 5.66 0.27
C SER A 38 -8.36 6.97 0.36
N LYS A 39 -7.95 7.89 1.22
CA LYS A 39 -8.55 9.23 1.27
C LYS A 39 -8.19 10.06 0.05
N ASP A 40 -6.93 9.97 -0.39
CA ASP A 40 -6.45 10.70 -1.57
C ASP A 40 -6.95 10.07 -2.86
N HIS A 41 -7.14 8.75 -2.85
CA HIS A 41 -7.58 7.97 -4.02
C HIS A 41 -8.76 7.08 -3.63
N PRO A 42 -9.97 7.63 -3.58
CA PRO A 42 -11.16 6.88 -3.11
C PRO A 42 -11.41 5.56 -3.85
N ALA A 43 -10.94 5.44 -5.08
CA ALA A 43 -11.09 4.19 -5.83
C ALA A 43 -10.38 3.01 -5.16
N LEU A 44 -9.34 3.27 -4.36
CA LEU A 44 -8.67 2.19 -3.62
C LEU A 44 -9.61 1.54 -2.60
N ALA A 45 -10.48 2.33 -1.98
CA ALA A 45 -11.39 1.83 -0.95
C ALA A 45 -12.43 0.85 -1.49
N LYS A 46 -12.59 0.78 -2.82
CA LYS A 46 -13.53 -0.14 -3.46
C LYS A 46 -12.99 -1.55 -3.60
N HIS A 47 -11.72 -1.74 -3.33
CA HIS A 47 -11.05 -3.02 -3.49
C HIS A 47 -10.64 -3.60 -2.15
N LYS A 48 -10.65 -4.92 -2.06
CA LYS A 48 -10.04 -5.59 -0.92
C LYS A 48 -8.54 -5.63 -1.18
N LEU A 49 -7.80 -4.88 -0.38
CA LEU A 49 -6.36 -4.73 -0.58
C LEU A 49 -5.58 -5.82 0.17
N LEU A 50 -4.59 -6.35 -0.52
CA LEU A 50 -3.56 -7.21 0.06
C LEU A 50 -2.26 -6.42 0.05
N ILE A 51 -1.40 -6.69 1.01
CA ILE A 51 -0.14 -5.97 1.10
C ILE A 51 1.05 -6.92 1.25
N ALA A 52 2.19 -6.44 0.77
CA ALA A 52 3.47 -7.09 1.04
C ALA A 52 4.47 -6.01 1.45
N VAL A 53 5.30 -6.31 2.42
CA VAL A 53 6.37 -5.42 2.85
C VAL A 53 7.68 -6.10 2.52
N ASN A 54 8.50 -5.44 1.71
CA ASN A 54 9.78 -5.99 1.25
C ASN A 54 9.62 -7.39 0.64
N GLU A 55 8.61 -7.52 -0.23
CA GLU A 55 8.33 -8.74 -1.00
C GLU A 55 7.76 -9.90 -0.17
N GLU A 56 7.36 -9.66 1.07
CA GLU A 56 6.72 -10.67 1.90
C GLU A 56 5.31 -10.24 2.28
N TYR A 57 4.35 -11.15 2.23
CA TYR A 57 3.00 -10.84 2.67
C TYR A 57 3.02 -10.35 4.12
N ALA A 58 2.23 -9.32 4.38
CA ALA A 58 2.22 -8.68 5.69
C ALA A 58 0.82 -8.31 6.12
N ASP A 59 0.62 -8.17 7.42
CA ASP A 59 -0.63 -7.69 7.97
C ASP A 59 -0.69 -6.17 7.94
N PRO A 60 -1.90 -5.58 7.89
CA PRO A 60 -2.06 -4.13 7.97
C PRO A 60 -1.44 -3.50 9.21
N ASP A 61 -1.32 -4.26 10.28
CA ASP A 61 -0.73 -3.78 11.54
C ASP A 61 0.80 -3.76 11.54
N THR A 62 1.42 -4.25 10.47
CA THR A 62 2.89 -4.28 10.38
C THR A 62 3.46 -2.88 10.48
N ILE A 63 4.44 -2.71 11.38
CA ILE A 63 5.13 -1.44 11.54
C ILE A 63 6.21 -1.33 10.46
N LEU A 64 6.21 -0.20 9.77
CA LEU A 64 7.16 0.06 8.70
C LEU A 64 8.43 0.71 9.23
N ASN A 65 9.53 0.45 8.54
CA ASN A 65 10.82 1.06 8.82
C ASN A 65 11.26 1.93 7.64
N ASP A 66 12.14 2.87 7.89
CA ASP A 66 12.67 3.73 6.84
C ASP A 66 13.26 2.91 5.69
N GLY A 67 12.88 3.26 4.48
CA GLY A 67 13.35 2.56 3.29
C GLY A 67 12.56 1.32 2.92
N ASP A 68 11.54 0.95 3.71
CA ASP A 68 10.71 -0.20 3.37
C ASP A 68 9.94 0.03 2.07
N GLU A 69 9.63 -1.07 1.40
CA GLU A 69 8.81 -1.10 0.20
C GLU A 69 7.47 -1.75 0.53
N LEU A 70 6.40 -0.99 0.35
CA LEU A 70 5.04 -1.45 0.60
C LEU A 70 4.34 -1.68 -0.73
N ALA A 71 3.99 -2.92 -1.03
CA ALA A 71 3.27 -3.26 -2.25
C ALA A 71 1.78 -3.44 -1.96
N LEU A 72 0.95 -2.83 -2.79
CA LEU A 72 -0.50 -2.97 -2.72
C LEU A 72 -1.02 -3.70 -3.95
N PHE A 73 -1.88 -4.67 -3.73
CA PHE A 73 -2.51 -5.42 -4.81
C PHE A 73 -3.87 -5.91 -4.37
N THR A 74 -4.65 -6.40 -5.30
CA THR A 74 -5.98 -6.93 -4.98
C THR A 74 -5.96 -8.44 -5.03
N ALA A 75 -6.84 -9.06 -4.25
CA ALA A 75 -7.02 -10.48 -4.33
C ALA A 75 -7.56 -10.82 -5.72
N VAL A 76 -6.88 -11.73 -6.41
CA VAL A 76 -7.36 -12.23 -7.69
C VAL A 76 -8.38 -13.31 -7.38
N SER A 77 -9.65 -13.02 -7.68
CA SER A 77 -10.65 -14.08 -7.60
C SER A 77 -10.30 -15.12 -8.65
N GLY A 78 -10.18 -16.37 -8.28
CA GLY A 78 -9.77 -17.44 -9.16
C GLY A 78 -10.79 -17.82 -10.22
N GLY A 79 -11.57 -16.89 -10.61
CA GLY A 79 -12.61 -17.17 -11.60
C GLY A 79 -12.56 -16.16 -12.67
#